data_58f910cc32294da8256483d82aab99cc
#
_entry.id   58f910cc32294da8256483d82aab99cc
#
_cell.length_a   1.000
_cell.length_b   1.000
_cell.length_c   1.000
_cell.angle_alpha   90.00
_cell.angle_beta   90.00
_cell.angle_gamma   90.00
#
_symmetry.space_group_name_H-M   'P 1'
#
loop_
_entity.id
_entity.type
_entity.pdbx_description
1 polymer ?
#
loop_
_entity_poly.entity_id
_entity_poly.type
_entity_poly.pdbx_seq_one_letter_code
_entity_poly.pdbx_strand_id
1 'polypeptide(L)'
;MSFIQANLIHILAAIWFVICWGGYTRYATWKGRDTACLASVLHLYREDWMRRMLLRDNRIADASVIGNLERNASFFASSTLIILAGILTVLGASERAVSLLADIPMVQQASQGMSEIKLLCLALVFVYAFFTFSWCMRQYNFA
;
A
#
# COMPACT_ATOMS: atom_id res chain seq x y z
N MET A 1 33.21 11.55 10.99
CA MET A 1 32.86 11.41 9.55
C MET A 1 31.84 10.28 9.26
N SER A 2 31.83 9.20 10.06
CA SER A 2 30.95 8.04 9.82
C SER A 2 29.44 8.28 10.05
N PHE A 3 29.08 9.12 11.03
CA PHE A 3 27.67 9.38 11.37
C PHE A 3 26.91 10.14 10.28
N ILE A 4 27.56 11.11 9.64
CA ILE A 4 26.98 11.88 8.53
C ILE A 4 26.80 10.99 7.28
N GLN A 5 27.77 10.10 7.00
CA GLN A 5 27.68 9.17 5.87
C GLN A 5 26.55 8.14 6.05
N ALA A 6 26.37 7.58 7.27
CA ALA A 6 25.29 6.65 7.54
C ALA A 6 23.90 7.30 7.36
N ASN A 7 23.72 8.52 7.88
CA ASN A 7 22.47 9.25 7.71
C ASN A 7 22.20 9.65 6.26
N LEU A 8 23.23 9.97 5.50
CA LEU A 8 23.13 10.33 4.09
C LEU A 8 22.67 9.14 3.23
N ILE A 9 23.17 7.94 3.51
CA ILE A 9 22.74 6.71 2.83
C ILE A 9 21.25 6.45 3.08
N HIS A 10 20.76 6.61 4.31
CA HIS A 10 19.34 6.39 4.62
C HIS A 10 18.41 7.42 3.96
N ILE A 11 18.83 8.68 3.90
CA ILE A 11 18.10 9.75 3.21
C ILE A 11 18.07 9.48 1.70
N LEU A 12 19.20 9.09 1.10
CA LEU A 12 19.26 8.72 -0.31
C LEU A 12 18.38 7.53 -0.63
N ALA A 13 18.33 6.51 0.24
CA ALA A 13 17.47 5.35 0.06
C ALA A 13 15.97 5.73 0.12
N ALA A 14 15.58 6.62 1.03
CA ALA A 14 14.21 7.12 1.13
C ALA A 14 13.82 7.95 -0.11
N ILE A 15 14.70 8.84 -0.56
CA ILE A 15 14.49 9.63 -1.78
C ILE A 15 14.38 8.69 -2.99
N TRP A 16 15.25 7.70 -3.10
CA TRP A 16 15.23 6.71 -4.17
C TRP A 16 13.92 5.93 -4.19
N PHE A 17 13.43 5.50 -3.01
CA PHE A 17 12.15 4.83 -2.89
C PHE A 17 10.98 5.69 -3.41
N VAL A 18 10.92 6.97 -3.01
CA VAL A 18 9.88 7.90 -3.44
C VAL A 18 9.96 8.15 -4.95
N ILE A 19 11.18 8.31 -5.50
CA ILE A 19 11.39 8.49 -6.94
C ILE A 19 10.95 7.25 -7.71
N CYS A 20 11.32 6.05 -7.26
CA CYS A 20 10.92 4.80 -7.89
C CYS A 20 9.41 4.61 -7.84
N TRP A 21 8.77 4.87 -6.70
CA TRP A 21 7.32 4.75 -6.54
C TRP A 21 6.57 5.77 -7.39
N GLY A 22 6.91 7.06 -7.27
CA GLY A 22 6.29 8.12 -8.06
C GLY A 22 6.59 8.01 -9.56
N GLY A 23 7.82 7.65 -9.90
CA GLY A 23 8.25 7.41 -11.28
C GLY A 23 7.52 6.22 -11.91
N TYR A 24 7.40 5.10 -11.18
CA TYR A 24 6.69 3.92 -11.67
C TYR A 24 5.19 4.20 -11.87
N THR A 25 4.54 4.83 -10.90
CA THR A 25 3.10 5.17 -11.01
C THR A 25 2.84 6.10 -12.19
N ARG A 26 3.70 7.11 -12.38
CA ARG A 26 3.58 8.04 -13.49
C ARG A 26 3.89 7.38 -14.84
N TYR A 27 4.93 6.56 -14.92
CA TYR A 27 5.27 5.78 -16.10
C TYR A 27 4.17 4.80 -16.49
N ALA A 28 3.64 4.06 -15.52
CA ALA A 28 2.55 3.10 -15.74
C ALA A 28 1.28 3.80 -16.26
N THR A 29 0.94 4.96 -15.71
CA THR A 29 -0.21 5.76 -16.15
C THR A 29 0.01 6.32 -17.56
N TRP A 30 1.21 6.82 -17.85
CA TRP A 30 1.55 7.36 -19.15
C TRP A 30 1.57 6.28 -20.25
N LYS A 31 2.26 5.18 -19.96
CA LYS A 31 2.36 4.05 -20.91
C LYS A 31 1.02 3.35 -21.14
N GLY A 32 0.16 3.32 -20.12
CA GLY A 32 -1.17 2.72 -20.20
C GLY A 32 -2.15 3.49 -21.09
N ARG A 33 -1.83 4.74 -21.47
CA ARG A 33 -2.65 5.53 -22.41
C ARG A 33 -2.43 5.12 -23.86
N ASP A 34 -1.21 4.76 -24.23
CA ASP A 34 -0.80 4.57 -25.63
C ASP A 34 -0.68 3.08 -26.02
N THR A 35 -0.69 2.17 -25.07
CA THR A 35 -0.55 0.74 -25.31
C THR A 35 -1.70 -0.05 -24.69
N ALA A 36 -2.15 -1.10 -25.37
CA ALA A 36 -3.10 -2.06 -24.82
C ALA A 36 -2.45 -2.80 -23.64
N CYS A 37 -2.43 -2.15 -22.46
CA CYS A 37 -1.99 -2.77 -21.23
C CYS A 37 -3.17 -3.47 -20.53
N LEU A 38 -2.88 -4.40 -19.63
CA LEU A 38 -3.90 -5.15 -18.88
C LEU A 38 -4.93 -4.21 -18.24
N ALA A 39 -4.49 -3.06 -17.71
CA ALA A 39 -5.37 -2.08 -17.05
C ALA A 39 -6.36 -1.44 -18.05
N SER A 40 -5.93 -1.10 -19.27
CA SER A 40 -6.82 -0.51 -20.30
C SER A 40 -7.81 -1.54 -20.82
N VAL A 41 -7.38 -2.79 -21.02
CA VAL A 41 -8.26 -3.89 -21.44
C VAL A 41 -9.29 -4.19 -20.36
N LEU A 42 -8.88 -4.28 -19.09
CA LEU A 42 -9.79 -4.48 -17.96
C LEU A 42 -10.79 -3.33 -17.79
N HIS A 43 -10.41 -2.10 -18.15
CA HIS A 43 -11.33 -0.96 -18.13
C HIS A 43 -12.45 -1.15 -19.16
N LEU A 44 -12.13 -1.58 -20.39
CA LEU A 44 -13.11 -1.86 -21.44
C LEU A 44 -14.05 -3.01 -21.03
N TYR A 45 -13.50 -4.09 -20.47
CA TYR A 45 -14.32 -5.20 -19.96
C TYR A 45 -15.26 -4.76 -18.84
N ARG A 46 -14.81 -3.90 -17.93
CA ARG A 46 -15.64 -3.34 -16.85
C ARG A 46 -16.79 -2.51 -17.41
N GLU A 47 -16.51 -1.66 -18.39
CA GLU A 47 -17.53 -0.82 -19.04
C GLU A 47 -18.58 -1.68 -19.75
N ASP A 48 -18.16 -2.69 -20.52
CA ASP A 48 -19.07 -3.62 -21.19
C ASP A 48 -19.89 -4.44 -20.19
N TRP A 49 -19.26 -4.92 -19.11
CA TRP A 49 -19.98 -5.64 -18.05
C TRP A 49 -21.03 -4.78 -17.37
N MET A 50 -20.73 -3.52 -17.04
CA MET A 50 -21.66 -2.57 -16.44
C MET A 50 -22.84 -2.29 -17.37
N ARG A 51 -22.59 -2.11 -18.67
CA ARG A 51 -23.68 -1.93 -19.67
C ARG A 51 -24.58 -3.15 -19.74
N ARG A 52 -24.01 -4.35 -19.75
CA ARG A 52 -24.80 -5.60 -19.78
C ARG A 52 -25.56 -5.83 -18.48
N MET A 53 -25.02 -5.43 -17.34
CA MET A 53 -25.68 -5.51 -16.03
C MET A 53 -26.97 -4.70 -16.00
N LEU A 54 -26.99 -3.51 -16.65
CA LEU A 54 -28.19 -2.67 -16.74
C LEU A 54 -29.34 -3.33 -17.55
N LEU A 55 -29.02 -4.22 -18.48
CA LEU A 55 -29.98 -4.91 -19.34
C LEU A 55 -30.50 -6.22 -18.77
N ARG A 56 -29.94 -6.71 -17.67
CA ARG A 56 -30.34 -7.98 -17.04
C ARG A 56 -31.44 -7.78 -16.01
N ASP A 57 -32.44 -8.62 -16.07
CA ASP A 57 -33.52 -8.67 -15.05
C ASP A 57 -33.00 -9.30 -13.74
N ASN A 58 -32.13 -10.31 -13.84
CA ASN A 58 -31.55 -10.99 -12.67
C ASN A 58 -30.13 -10.51 -12.40
N ARG A 59 -29.95 -9.76 -11.31
CA ARG A 59 -28.69 -9.16 -10.88
C ARG A 59 -27.99 -9.90 -9.74
N ILE A 60 -28.46 -11.08 -9.37
CA ILE A 60 -27.91 -11.84 -8.21
C ILE A 60 -26.43 -12.17 -8.43
N ALA A 61 -26.06 -12.59 -9.64
CA ALA A 61 -24.65 -12.89 -9.96
C ALA A 61 -23.77 -11.63 -9.91
N ASP A 62 -24.27 -10.52 -10.43
CA ASP A 62 -23.53 -9.23 -10.45
C ASP A 62 -23.34 -8.70 -9.02
N ALA A 63 -24.36 -8.75 -8.17
CA ALA A 63 -24.27 -8.39 -6.76
C ALA A 63 -23.28 -9.30 -5.99
N SER A 64 -23.25 -10.60 -6.31
CA SER A 64 -22.30 -11.53 -5.71
C SER A 64 -20.84 -11.20 -6.07
N VAL A 65 -20.58 -10.82 -7.33
CA VAL A 65 -19.22 -10.40 -7.76
C VAL A 65 -18.78 -9.12 -7.06
N ILE A 66 -19.65 -8.10 -7.00
CA ILE A 66 -19.37 -6.85 -6.29
C ILE A 66 -19.12 -7.12 -4.80
N GLY A 67 -19.94 -7.93 -4.15
CA GLY A 67 -19.76 -8.30 -2.75
C GLY A 67 -18.48 -9.10 -2.48
N ASN A 68 -17.98 -9.88 -3.46
CA ASN A 68 -16.68 -10.52 -3.35
C ASN A 68 -15.52 -9.50 -3.41
N LEU A 69 -15.61 -8.51 -4.31
CA LEU A 69 -14.61 -7.45 -4.42
C LEU A 69 -14.57 -6.59 -3.15
N GLU A 70 -15.74 -6.26 -2.60
CA GLU A 70 -15.86 -5.52 -1.34
C GLU A 70 -15.23 -6.29 -0.18
N ARG A 71 -15.53 -7.59 -0.04
CA ARG A 71 -14.90 -8.44 1.00
C ARG A 71 -13.39 -8.50 0.89
N ASN A 72 -12.86 -8.62 -0.32
CA ASN A 72 -11.41 -8.60 -0.54
C ASN A 72 -10.81 -7.25 -0.13
N ALA A 73 -11.41 -6.13 -0.51
CA ALA A 73 -10.96 -4.80 -0.11
C ALA A 73 -11.03 -4.62 1.42
N SER A 74 -12.09 -5.09 2.07
CA SER A 74 -12.28 -5.07 3.53
C SER A 74 -11.22 -5.91 4.25
N PHE A 75 -10.89 -7.10 3.72
CA PHE A 75 -9.82 -7.93 4.27
C PHE A 75 -8.47 -7.18 4.24
N PHE A 76 -8.11 -6.56 3.12
CA PHE A 76 -6.87 -5.80 3.02
C PHE A 76 -6.89 -4.54 3.89
N ALA A 77 -8.00 -3.83 4.00
CA ALA A 77 -8.15 -2.69 4.91
C ALA A 77 -7.93 -3.12 6.37
N SER A 78 -8.55 -4.21 6.82
CA SER A 78 -8.38 -4.75 8.17
C SER A 78 -6.94 -5.21 8.42
N SER A 79 -6.34 -5.87 7.45
CA SER A 79 -4.94 -6.31 7.54
C SER A 79 -3.98 -5.13 7.68
N THR A 80 -4.20 -4.03 6.94
CA THR A 80 -3.38 -2.83 7.07
C THR A 80 -3.48 -2.20 8.45
N LEU A 81 -4.66 -2.21 9.09
CA LEU A 81 -4.84 -1.73 10.47
C LEU A 81 -4.10 -2.59 11.50
N ILE A 82 -4.15 -3.91 11.35
CA ILE A 82 -3.44 -4.83 12.25
C ILE A 82 -1.93 -4.60 12.15
N ILE A 83 -1.40 -4.49 10.94
CA ILE A 83 0.02 -4.22 10.73
C ILE A 83 0.40 -2.85 11.28
N LEU A 84 -0.44 -1.83 11.05
CA LEU A 84 -0.22 -0.48 11.59
C LEU A 84 -0.19 -0.48 13.11
N ALA A 85 -1.11 -1.19 13.77
CA ALA A 85 -1.10 -1.35 15.23
C ALA A 85 0.20 -2.02 15.72
N GLY A 86 0.68 -3.05 15.01
CA GLY A 86 1.97 -3.69 15.29
C GLY A 86 3.15 -2.71 15.18
N ILE A 87 3.19 -1.90 14.10
CA ILE A 87 4.23 -0.89 13.90
C ILE A 87 4.22 0.15 15.03
N LEU A 88 3.03 0.64 15.41
CA LEU A 88 2.88 1.61 16.50
C LEU A 88 3.30 1.02 17.86
N THR A 89 3.01 -0.27 18.11
CA THR A 89 3.46 -0.97 19.30
C THR A 89 4.99 -1.06 19.37
N VAL A 90 5.64 -1.40 18.25
CA VAL A 90 7.11 -1.44 18.15
C VAL A 90 7.70 -0.04 18.34
N LEU A 91 7.05 0.98 17.77
CA LEU A 91 7.48 2.38 17.92
C LEU A 91 7.38 2.84 19.38
N GLY A 92 6.31 2.46 20.09
CA GLY A 92 6.14 2.78 21.52
C GLY A 92 7.08 2.02 22.46
N ALA A 93 7.63 0.89 22.00
CA ALA A 93 8.58 0.04 22.74
C ALA A 93 9.98 0.06 22.10
N SER A 94 10.38 1.18 21.48
CA SER A 94 11.58 1.27 20.62
C SER A 94 12.86 0.79 21.29
N GLU A 95 13.09 1.07 22.57
CA GLU A 95 14.28 0.62 23.29
C GLU A 95 14.37 -0.91 23.38
N ARG A 96 13.25 -1.58 23.70
CA ARG A 96 13.19 -3.05 23.77
C ARG A 96 13.27 -3.69 22.39
N ALA A 97 12.64 -3.08 21.38
CA ALA A 97 12.66 -3.57 20.01
C ALA A 97 14.08 -3.50 19.42
N VAL A 98 14.81 -2.41 19.67
CA VAL A 98 16.19 -2.26 19.21
C VAL A 98 17.10 -3.30 19.89
N SER A 99 16.92 -3.59 21.19
CA SER A 99 17.72 -4.62 21.87
C SER A 99 17.49 -6.02 21.31
N LEU A 100 16.23 -6.37 21.00
CA LEU A 100 15.89 -7.68 20.40
C LEU A 100 16.43 -7.81 18.96
N LEU A 101 16.45 -6.71 18.20
CA LEU A 101 16.99 -6.69 16.83
C LEU A 101 18.52 -6.71 16.82
N ALA A 102 19.20 -6.24 17.87
CA ALA A 102 20.65 -6.26 17.98
C ALA A 102 21.22 -7.70 18.03
N ASP A 103 20.43 -8.67 18.45
CA ASP A 103 20.81 -10.09 18.49
C ASP A 103 20.73 -10.78 17.11
N ILE A 104 20.23 -10.10 16.08
CA ILE A 104 20.12 -10.67 14.74
C ILE A 104 21.39 -10.33 13.93
N PRO A 105 22.19 -11.31 13.49
CA PRO A 105 23.54 -11.11 12.94
C PRO A 105 23.61 -10.40 11.57
N MET A 106 22.52 -9.97 10.99
CA MET A 106 22.50 -9.22 9.71
C MET A 106 21.92 -7.80 9.84
N VAL A 107 21.53 -7.37 11.04
CA VAL A 107 20.96 -6.05 11.25
C VAL A 107 22.07 -5.06 11.58
N GLN A 108 22.31 -4.11 10.68
CA GLN A 108 23.20 -2.97 10.98
C GLN A 108 22.57 -2.16 12.12
N GLN A 109 23.34 -1.94 13.17
CA GLN A 109 22.95 -1.09 14.31
C GLN A 109 22.71 0.34 13.79
N ALA A 110 21.48 0.66 13.46
CA ALA A 110 21.06 2.03 13.21
C ALA A 110 20.88 2.75 14.56
N SER A 111 21.15 4.06 14.60
CA SER A 111 20.81 4.86 15.78
C SER A 111 19.29 4.74 16.05
N GLN A 112 18.89 4.73 17.33
CA GLN A 112 17.50 4.60 17.76
C GLN A 112 16.57 5.56 16.97
N GLY A 113 16.92 6.84 16.88
CA GLY A 113 16.13 7.82 16.14
C GLY A 113 15.98 7.51 14.64
N MET A 114 16.99 6.89 14.02
CA MET A 114 16.89 6.49 12.61
C MET A 114 15.95 5.29 12.42
N SER A 115 15.91 4.37 13.38
CA SER A 115 14.97 3.25 13.39
C SER A 115 13.53 3.73 13.57
N GLU A 116 13.31 4.70 14.45
CA GLU A 116 12.01 5.33 14.67
C GLU A 116 11.49 6.04 13.40
N ILE A 117 12.36 6.80 12.72
CA ILE A 117 11.99 7.46 11.45
C ILE A 117 11.60 6.42 10.38
N LYS A 118 12.33 5.31 10.26
CA LYS A 118 11.99 4.24 9.32
C LYS A 118 10.63 3.61 9.62
N LEU A 119 10.36 3.32 10.89
CA LEU A 119 9.06 2.79 11.34
C LEU A 119 7.93 3.79 11.08
N LEU A 120 8.19 5.08 11.30
CA LEU A 120 7.21 6.14 11.02
C LEU A 120 6.92 6.25 9.52
N CYS A 121 7.94 6.20 8.66
CA CYS A 121 7.75 6.15 7.21
C CYS A 121 6.94 4.91 6.78
N LEU A 122 7.22 3.75 7.37
CA LEU A 122 6.47 2.53 7.12
C LEU A 122 5.01 2.67 7.58
N ALA A 123 4.77 3.25 8.76
CA ALA A 123 3.42 3.54 9.26
C ALA A 123 2.64 4.43 8.29
N LEU A 124 3.25 5.47 7.74
CA LEU A 124 2.62 6.35 6.75
C LEU A 124 2.21 5.61 5.47
N VAL A 125 3.02 4.65 5.00
CA VAL A 125 2.66 3.80 3.86
C VAL A 125 1.43 2.96 4.17
N PHE A 126 1.33 2.37 5.37
CA PHE A 126 0.16 1.58 5.76
C PHE A 126 -1.09 2.44 6.00
N VAL A 127 -0.94 3.65 6.53
CA VAL A 127 -2.04 4.63 6.61
C VAL A 127 -2.56 4.97 5.21
N TYR A 128 -1.68 5.25 4.27
CA TYR A 128 -2.07 5.50 2.88
C TYR A 128 -2.79 4.29 2.26
N ALA A 129 -2.27 3.08 2.47
CA ALA A 129 -2.88 1.84 1.99
C ALA A 129 -4.28 1.65 2.58
N PHE A 130 -4.46 1.87 3.90
CA PHE A 130 -5.76 1.80 4.57
C PHE A 130 -6.78 2.74 3.94
N PHE A 131 -6.44 4.01 3.75
CA PHE A 131 -7.35 4.97 3.11
C PHE A 131 -7.67 4.60 1.67
N THR A 132 -6.70 4.04 0.93
CA THR A 132 -6.91 3.57 -0.44
C THR A 132 -7.92 2.43 -0.50
N PHE A 133 -7.80 1.41 0.37
CA PHE A 133 -8.75 0.31 0.45
C PHE A 133 -10.12 0.76 0.96
N SER A 134 -10.18 1.65 1.95
CA SER A 134 -11.41 2.23 2.47
C SER A 134 -12.16 3.02 1.39
N TRP A 135 -11.44 3.79 0.59
CA TRP A 135 -12.01 4.49 -0.56
C TRP A 135 -12.55 3.53 -1.61
N CYS A 136 -11.81 2.44 -1.88
CA CYS A 136 -12.24 1.39 -2.80
C CYS A 136 -13.56 0.74 -2.35
N MET A 137 -13.68 0.38 -1.06
CA MET A 137 -14.93 -0.16 -0.48
C MET A 137 -16.09 0.82 -0.63
N ARG A 138 -15.84 2.11 -0.38
CA ARG A 138 -16.88 3.13 -0.54
C ARG A 138 -17.41 3.20 -1.97
N GLN A 139 -16.54 3.02 -2.96
CA GLN A 139 -16.98 3.00 -4.37
C GLN A 139 -17.85 1.77 -4.70
N TYR A 140 -17.55 0.61 -4.13
CA TYR A 140 -18.38 -0.59 -4.33
C TYR A 140 -19.78 -0.45 -3.72
N ASN A 141 -19.93 0.30 -2.62
CA ASN A 141 -21.23 0.57 -2.01
C ASN A 141 -22.13 1.51 -2.84
N PHE A 142 -21.57 2.22 -3.82
CA PHE A 142 -22.33 3.08 -4.73
C PHE A 142 -22.63 2.41 -6.09
N ALA A 143 -22.10 1.24 -6.37
CA ALA A 143 -22.32 0.48 -7.60
C ALA A 143 -23.50 -0.49 -7.48
#